data_39b321cec4fde407e4d3df89ce6f2e0f
#
_entry.id   39b321cec4fde407e4d3df89ce6f2e0f
#
_cell.length_a   1.000
_cell.length_b   1.000
_cell.length_c   1.000
_cell.angle_alpha   90.00
_cell.angle_beta   90.00
_cell.angle_gamma   90.00
#
_symmetry.space_group_name_H-M   'P 1'
#
loop_
_entity.id
_entity.type
_entity.pdbx_description
1 polymer ?
#
loop_
_entity_poly.entity_id
_entity_poly.type
_entity_poly.pdbx_seq_one_letter_code
_entity_poly.pdbx_strand_id
1 'polypeptide(L)'
;MYERKRRARDINEKSTWQELTIGAEIYEPATSLLVNTGEWRVFRPVFLEEKCKQCMPCFLYCPDSSVPVKDGKRLDFDYMHCKGCGICETVCPFDAIEMVKEG
;
A
#
# COMPACT_ATOMS: atom_id res chain seq x y z
N MET A 1 21.84 29.33 10.29
CA MET A 1 21.40 28.79 8.99
C MET A 1 20.62 27.50 9.22
N TYR A 2 19.50 27.35 8.57
CA TYR A 2 18.64 26.17 8.75
C TYR A 2 19.10 25.03 7.84
N GLU A 3 19.17 23.81 8.41
CA GLU A 3 19.38 22.60 7.62
C GLU A 3 18.06 22.17 7.00
N ARG A 4 18.05 21.97 5.69
CA ARG A 4 16.86 21.49 4.99
C ARG A 4 16.81 19.98 5.03
N LYS A 5 15.66 19.45 5.35
CA LYS A 5 15.43 18.00 5.38
C LYS A 5 15.12 17.51 3.97
N ARG A 6 15.91 16.58 3.49
CA ARG A 6 15.76 16.06 2.12
C ARG A 6 14.95 14.77 2.06
N ARG A 7 14.94 14.01 3.15
CA ARG A 7 14.20 12.75 3.17
C ARG A 7 12.77 12.99 3.62
N ALA A 8 11.82 12.44 2.86
CA ALA A 8 10.40 12.62 3.15
C ALA A 8 10.03 12.16 4.57
N ARG A 9 10.68 11.09 5.06
CA ARG A 9 10.40 10.58 6.41
C ARG A 9 10.75 11.53 7.54
N ASP A 10 11.63 12.49 7.27
CA ASP A 10 12.08 13.47 8.26
C ASP A 10 11.19 14.71 8.31
N ILE A 11 10.23 14.79 7.40
CA ILE A 11 9.30 15.92 7.28
C ILE A 11 7.94 15.49 7.87
N ASN A 12 7.37 16.33 8.71
CA ASN A 12 6.08 16.05 9.33
C ASN A 12 5.30 17.36 9.49
N GLU A 13 4.12 17.28 10.09
CA GLU A 13 3.23 18.42 10.28
C GLU A 13 3.83 19.53 11.15
N LYS A 14 4.86 19.21 11.92
CA LYS A 14 5.55 20.17 12.79
C LYS A 14 6.77 20.79 12.12
N SER A 15 7.13 20.34 10.91
CA SER A 15 8.26 20.89 10.16
C SER A 15 7.97 22.33 9.76
N THR A 16 8.98 23.19 9.89
CA THR A 16 8.87 24.59 9.48
C THR A 16 9.21 24.72 7.98
N TRP A 17 8.84 25.85 7.37
CA TRP A 17 9.13 26.07 5.95
C TRP A 17 10.64 26.11 5.67
N GLN A 18 11.45 26.50 6.69
CA GLN A 18 12.91 26.55 6.55
C GLN A 18 13.54 25.16 6.48
N GLU A 19 12.85 24.14 6.99
CA GLU A 19 13.32 22.75 6.96
C GLU A 19 12.97 22.04 5.65
N LEU A 20 12.04 22.60 4.87
CA LEU A 20 11.61 22.01 3.61
C LEU A 20 12.65 22.26 2.51
N THR A 21 12.58 21.42 1.47
CA THR A 21 13.43 21.62 0.29
C THR A 21 13.01 22.88 -0.46
N ILE A 22 13.94 23.44 -1.23
CA ILE A 22 13.67 24.63 -2.04
C ILE A 22 12.63 24.26 -3.11
N GLY A 23 11.54 25.05 -3.18
CA GLY A 23 10.44 24.78 -4.11
C GLY A 23 9.59 23.58 -3.76
N ALA A 24 9.73 23.06 -2.53
CA ALA A 24 9.01 21.89 -2.04
C ALA A 24 9.23 20.65 -2.92
N GLU A 25 10.41 20.52 -3.52
CA GLU A 25 10.75 19.36 -4.36
C GLU A 25 10.96 18.12 -3.51
N ILE A 26 10.55 16.99 -4.06
CA ILE A 26 10.78 15.68 -3.46
C ILE A 26 11.94 15.02 -4.18
N TYR A 27 13.02 14.74 -3.45
CA TYR A 27 14.24 14.18 -4.04
C TYR A 27 14.31 12.65 -3.98
N GLU A 28 13.41 12.01 -3.24
CA GLU A 28 13.40 10.56 -3.10
C GLU A 28 12.33 9.92 -3.99
N PRO A 29 12.62 8.75 -4.60
CA PRO A 29 11.58 8.01 -5.33
C PRO A 29 10.66 7.28 -4.36
N ALA A 30 9.46 6.93 -4.85
CA ALA A 30 8.50 6.07 -4.16
C ALA A 30 8.06 6.58 -2.77
N THR A 31 7.99 7.90 -2.58
CA THR A 31 7.58 8.48 -1.31
C THR A 31 6.13 8.18 -0.95
N SER A 32 5.31 7.81 -1.92
CA SER A 32 3.93 7.39 -1.67
C SER A 32 3.83 6.18 -0.74
N LEU A 33 4.89 5.39 -0.63
CA LEU A 33 4.94 4.26 0.32
C LEU A 33 4.85 4.72 1.77
N LEU A 34 5.16 5.98 2.05
CA LEU A 34 5.11 6.56 3.39
C LEU A 34 3.71 7.08 3.76
N VAL A 35 2.81 7.15 2.79
CA VAL A 35 1.46 7.70 3.00
C VAL A 35 0.47 6.57 3.17
N ASN A 36 -0.26 6.57 4.29
CA ASN A 36 -1.31 5.59 4.53
C ASN A 36 -2.59 6.01 3.79
N THR A 37 -2.85 5.37 2.65
CA THR A 37 -4.08 5.59 1.87
C THR A 37 -5.10 4.48 2.09
N GLY A 38 -4.80 3.51 2.93
CA GLY A 38 -5.71 2.42 3.26
C GLY A 38 -6.98 2.85 3.97
N GLU A 39 -6.98 4.03 4.56
CA GLU A 39 -8.17 4.60 5.21
C GLU A 39 -9.29 4.94 4.24
N TRP A 40 -9.00 5.00 2.95
CA TRP A 40 -9.98 5.36 1.91
C TRP A 40 -10.94 4.22 1.59
N ARG A 41 -10.63 2.98 1.99
CA ARG A 41 -11.46 1.82 1.63
C ARG A 41 -12.71 1.69 2.50
N VAL A 42 -13.76 1.14 1.91
CA VAL A 42 -15.00 0.79 2.60
C VAL A 42 -15.03 -0.72 2.89
N PHE A 43 -14.58 -1.53 1.95
CA PHE A 43 -14.44 -2.97 2.09
C PHE A 43 -12.97 -3.33 2.08
N ARG A 44 -12.59 -4.35 2.84
CA ARG A 44 -11.22 -4.85 2.83
C ARG A 44 -11.18 -6.31 2.41
N PRO A 45 -10.16 -6.73 1.67
CA PRO A 45 -9.98 -8.13 1.37
C PRO A 45 -9.38 -8.86 2.56
N VAL A 46 -9.85 -10.08 2.80
CA VAL A 46 -9.28 -10.99 3.79
C VAL A 46 -8.65 -12.15 3.05
N PHE A 47 -7.40 -12.43 3.34
CA PHE A 47 -6.66 -13.52 2.70
C PHE A 47 -6.91 -14.83 3.42
N LEU A 48 -7.44 -15.81 2.68
CA LEU A 48 -7.68 -17.16 3.17
C LEU A 48 -6.54 -18.05 2.70
N GLU A 49 -5.47 -18.11 3.47
CA GLU A 49 -4.25 -18.82 3.11
C GLU A 49 -4.49 -20.30 2.76
N GLU A 50 -5.45 -20.92 3.44
CA GLU A 50 -5.79 -22.33 3.22
C GLU A 50 -6.27 -22.62 1.81
N LYS A 51 -6.93 -21.65 1.17
CA LYS A 51 -7.47 -21.80 -0.18
C LYS A 51 -6.51 -21.32 -1.26
N CYS A 52 -5.46 -20.62 -0.88
CA CYS A 52 -4.52 -20.01 -1.83
C CYS A 52 -3.61 -21.06 -2.44
N LYS A 53 -3.50 -21.07 -3.78
CA LYS A 53 -2.62 -21.94 -4.54
C LYS A 53 -1.41 -21.22 -5.11
N GLN A 54 -1.15 -19.99 -4.68
CA GLN A 54 0.00 -19.18 -5.10
C GLN A 54 0.06 -18.95 -6.60
N CYS A 55 -1.09 -18.82 -7.27
CA CYS A 55 -1.17 -18.62 -8.72
C CYS A 55 -0.88 -17.18 -9.17
N MET A 56 -1.01 -16.22 -8.27
CA MET A 56 -0.59 -14.81 -8.40
C MET A 56 -1.43 -13.86 -9.28
N PRO A 57 -2.64 -14.15 -9.78
CA PRO A 57 -3.42 -13.13 -10.48
C PRO A 57 -3.71 -11.90 -9.63
N CYS A 58 -3.97 -12.09 -8.31
CA CYS A 58 -4.22 -10.99 -7.38
C CYS A 58 -3.03 -10.02 -7.31
N PHE A 59 -1.81 -10.56 -7.33
CA PHE A 59 -0.59 -9.74 -7.35
C PHE A 59 -0.49 -8.93 -8.65
N LEU A 60 -0.78 -9.57 -9.79
CA LEU A 60 -0.66 -8.93 -11.09
C LEU A 60 -1.69 -7.83 -11.32
N TYR A 61 -2.90 -8.00 -10.82
CA TYR A 61 -4.01 -7.09 -11.07
C TYR A 61 -4.25 -6.04 -9.98
N CYS A 62 -3.53 -6.11 -8.86
CA CYS A 62 -3.71 -5.11 -7.81
C CYS A 62 -3.19 -3.75 -8.27
N PRO A 63 -4.07 -2.72 -8.41
CA PRO A 63 -3.64 -1.41 -8.90
C PRO A 63 -2.72 -0.66 -7.94
N ASP A 64 -2.77 -0.98 -6.64
CA ASP A 64 -1.95 -0.34 -5.62
C ASP A 64 -0.77 -1.19 -5.17
N SER A 65 -0.53 -2.31 -5.83
CA SER A 65 0.54 -3.25 -5.49
C SER A 65 0.51 -3.64 -4.00
N SER A 66 -0.68 -3.83 -3.47
CA SER A 66 -0.88 -4.10 -2.04
C SER A 66 -0.87 -5.60 -1.71
N VAL A 67 -0.43 -6.44 -2.64
CA VAL A 67 -0.23 -7.87 -2.43
C VAL A 67 1.26 -8.15 -2.43
N PRO A 68 1.94 -8.09 -1.28
CA PRO A 68 3.38 -8.33 -1.24
C PRO A 68 3.71 -9.79 -1.49
N VAL A 69 4.80 -10.02 -2.23
CA VAL A 69 5.29 -11.35 -2.57
C VAL A 69 6.74 -11.48 -2.11
N LYS A 70 7.05 -12.59 -1.46
CA LYS A 70 8.40 -12.87 -0.99
C LYS A 70 8.69 -14.37 -1.21
N ASP A 71 9.84 -14.67 -1.80
CA ASP A 71 10.29 -16.06 -2.06
C ASP A 71 9.26 -16.87 -2.86
N GLY A 72 8.60 -16.24 -3.83
CA GLY A 72 7.61 -16.89 -4.68
C GLY A 72 6.26 -17.14 -4.04
N LYS A 73 6.05 -16.63 -2.83
CA LYS A 73 4.77 -16.78 -2.11
C LYS A 73 4.22 -15.42 -1.74
N ARG A 74 2.90 -15.25 -1.90
CA ARG A 74 2.26 -14.02 -1.48
C ARG A 74 2.13 -13.99 0.06
N LEU A 75 2.29 -12.79 0.59
CA LEU A 75 2.05 -12.50 2.00
C LEU A 75 0.64 -11.93 2.16
N ASP A 76 0.25 -11.59 3.39
CA ASP A 76 -1.03 -10.93 3.63
C ASP A 76 -1.06 -9.54 2.98
N PHE A 77 -2.25 -8.96 2.84
CA PHE A 77 -2.42 -7.66 2.19
C PHE A 77 -1.71 -6.55 2.94
N ASP A 78 -1.17 -5.60 2.18
CA ASP A 78 -0.67 -4.34 2.72
C ASP A 78 -1.86 -3.39 2.88
N TYR A 79 -2.50 -3.42 4.05
CA TYR A 79 -3.68 -2.60 4.32
C TYR A 79 -3.40 -1.11 4.40
N MET A 80 -2.13 -0.73 4.51
CA MET A 80 -1.75 0.68 4.47
C MET A 80 -2.02 1.31 3.11
N HIS A 81 -1.96 0.52 2.04
CA HIS A 81 -2.14 1.01 0.67
C HIS A 81 -3.34 0.41 -0.06
N CYS A 82 -3.91 -0.69 0.43
CA CYS A 82 -5.06 -1.33 -0.20
C CYS A 82 -6.29 -0.43 -0.18
N LYS A 83 -6.94 -0.27 -1.32
CA LYS A 83 -8.13 0.58 -1.47
C LYS A 83 -9.45 -0.19 -1.45
N GLY A 84 -9.40 -1.52 -1.35
CA GLY A 84 -10.60 -2.34 -1.33
C GLY A 84 -11.35 -2.39 -2.65
N CYS A 85 -10.64 -2.34 -3.78
CA CYS A 85 -11.26 -2.30 -5.11
C CYS A 85 -11.96 -3.61 -5.51
N GLY A 86 -11.63 -4.73 -4.87
CA GLY A 86 -12.25 -6.02 -5.14
C GLY A 86 -11.72 -6.77 -6.36
N ILE A 87 -10.77 -6.22 -7.08
CA ILE A 87 -10.21 -6.88 -8.28
C ILE A 87 -9.53 -8.20 -7.90
N CYS A 88 -8.78 -8.22 -6.80
CA CYS A 88 -8.08 -9.42 -6.35
C CYS A 88 -9.05 -10.56 -6.05
N GLU A 89 -10.18 -10.26 -5.44
CA GLU A 89 -11.23 -11.26 -5.19
C GLU A 89 -11.81 -11.79 -6.48
N THR A 90 -12.10 -10.88 -7.41
CA THR A 90 -12.71 -11.23 -8.69
C THR A 90 -11.80 -12.13 -9.53
N VAL A 91 -10.49 -11.91 -9.52
CA VAL A 91 -9.54 -12.66 -10.34
C VAL A 91 -9.02 -13.93 -9.67
N CYS A 92 -9.32 -14.14 -8.39
CA CYS A 92 -8.86 -15.33 -7.67
C CYS A 92 -9.73 -16.55 -8.05
N PRO A 93 -9.15 -17.56 -8.74
CA PRO A 93 -9.93 -18.73 -9.17
C PRO A 93 -10.22 -19.71 -8.02
N PHE A 94 -9.61 -19.55 -6.88
CA PHE A 94 -9.72 -20.47 -5.74
C PHE A 94 -10.51 -19.91 -4.57
N ASP A 95 -11.13 -18.76 -4.72
CA ASP A 95 -11.89 -18.06 -3.67
C ASP A 95 -11.08 -17.88 -2.37
N ALA A 96 -9.78 -17.63 -2.53
CA ALA A 96 -8.88 -17.44 -1.39
C ALA A 96 -8.95 -16.03 -0.79
N ILE A 97 -9.78 -15.17 -1.37
CA ILE A 97 -9.93 -13.77 -0.94
C ILE A 97 -11.41 -13.50 -0.74
N GLU A 98 -11.75 -12.95 0.41
CA GLU A 98 -13.11 -12.57 0.76
C GLU A 98 -13.15 -11.08 1.11
N MET A 99 -14.10 -10.36 0.54
CA MET A 99 -14.28 -8.95 0.87
C MET A 99 -15.23 -8.80 2.05
N VAL A 100 -14.78 -8.11 3.08
CA VAL A 100 -15.60 -7.83 4.26
C VAL A 100 -15.72 -6.33 4.45
N LYS A 101 -16.88 -5.90 4.96
CA LYS A 101 -17.09 -4.47 5.21
C LYS A 101 -16.23 -4.03 6.39
N GLU A 102 -15.51 -2.96 6.21
CA GLU A 102 -14.72 -2.34 7.26
C GLU A 102 -15.58 -1.31 7.97
N GLY A 103 -15.80 -1.54 9.23
CA GLY A 103 -16.72 -0.71 9.95
C GLY A 103 -16.13 0.16 11.03
#